data_fd9e948ad35f5775e513897ecb33e6e7
#
_entry.id   fd9e948ad35f5775e513897ecb33e6e7
#
_cell.length_a   1.000
_cell.length_b   1.000
_cell.length_c   1.000
_cell.angle_alpha   90.00
_cell.angle_beta   90.00
_cell.angle_gamma   90.00
#
_symmetry.space_group_name_H-M   'P 1'
#
loop_
_entity.id
_entity.type
_entity.pdbx_description
1 polymer ?
#
loop_
_entity_poly.entity_id
_entity_poly.type
_entity_poly.pdbx_seq_one_letter_code
_entity_poly.pdbx_strand_id
1 'polypeptide(L)'
;MNINKIKIDHIPALLYGEKSEKLILAVHGSHSSKIDDCIWVLAEEATKKGYQVLSFDLPRHGERVYEEGPCMVQECVIELRKVLQYAKSLAKQISLFGCSMGA
;
A
#
# COMPACT_ATOMS: atom_id res chain seq x y z
N MET A 1 -2.54 -8.63 -15.02
CA MET A 1 -2.95 -8.10 -13.71
C MET A 1 -3.36 -6.65 -13.86
N ASN A 2 -4.55 -6.29 -13.40
CA ASN A 2 -5.01 -4.91 -13.40
C ASN A 2 -4.29 -4.11 -12.34
N ILE A 3 -3.87 -2.90 -12.69
CA ILE A 3 -3.25 -1.99 -11.73
C ILE A 3 -3.95 -0.64 -11.86
N ASN A 4 -4.56 -0.18 -10.78
CA ASN A 4 -5.25 1.10 -10.76
C ASN A 4 -4.54 2.07 -9.84
N LYS A 5 -4.24 3.26 -10.36
CA LYS A 5 -3.69 4.35 -9.55
C LYS A 5 -4.84 5.06 -8.87
N ILE A 6 -4.73 5.23 -7.57
CA ILE A 6 -5.75 5.95 -6.78
C ILE A 6 -5.06 6.89 -5.80
N LYS A 7 -5.84 7.74 -5.18
CA LYS A 7 -5.39 8.54 -4.04
C LYS A 7 -6.36 8.34 -2.89
N ILE A 8 -5.79 8.12 -1.70
CA ILE A 8 -6.55 8.02 -0.46
C ILE A 8 -6.25 9.33 0.27
N ASP A 9 -7.22 10.27 0.24
CA ASP A 9 -6.96 11.68 0.54
C ASP A 9 -5.87 12.17 -0.42
N HIS A 10 -4.71 12.56 0.10
CA HIS A 10 -3.56 13.01 -0.69
C HIS A 10 -2.52 11.89 -0.90
N ILE A 11 -2.78 10.70 -0.39
CA ILE A 11 -1.80 9.61 -0.38
C ILE A 11 -1.85 8.83 -1.69
N PRO A 12 -0.78 8.85 -2.51
CA PRO A 12 -0.75 8.04 -3.73
C PRO A 12 -0.75 6.56 -3.40
N ALA A 13 -1.56 5.80 -4.10
CA ALA A 13 -1.70 4.37 -3.86
C ALA A 13 -1.96 3.61 -5.16
N LEU A 14 -1.77 2.29 -5.10
CA LEU A 14 -2.05 1.39 -6.20
C LEU A 14 -2.90 0.23 -5.72
N LEU A 15 -3.90 -0.12 -6.52
CA LEU A 15 -4.66 -1.35 -6.33
C LEU A 15 -4.22 -2.33 -7.41
N TYR A 16 -3.69 -3.48 -7.00
CA TYR A 16 -3.29 -4.56 -7.87
C TYR A 16 -4.36 -5.63 -7.87
N GLY A 17 -4.80 -6.01 -9.07
CA GLY A 17 -5.76 -7.09 -9.24
C GLY A 17 -7.20 -6.61 -9.21
N GLU A 18 -8.11 -7.56 -9.36
CA GLU A 18 -9.54 -7.32 -9.42
C GLU A 18 -10.12 -7.15 -8.02
N LYS A 19 -11.29 -6.50 -7.93
CA LYS A 19 -11.97 -6.37 -6.65
C LYS A 19 -12.18 -7.74 -6.03
N SER A 20 -11.92 -7.84 -4.73
CA SER A 20 -12.02 -9.09 -3.99
C SER A 20 -12.44 -8.81 -2.55
N GLU A 21 -13.10 -9.78 -1.93
CA GLU A 21 -13.42 -9.75 -0.50
C GLU A 21 -12.17 -9.94 0.36
N LYS A 22 -11.05 -10.37 -0.27
CA LYS A 22 -9.77 -10.59 0.40
C LYS A 22 -8.77 -9.59 -0.13
N LEU A 23 -8.23 -8.77 0.75
CA LEU A 23 -7.27 -7.72 0.38
C LEU A 23 -6.04 -7.79 1.26
N ILE A 24 -4.88 -7.63 0.64
CA ILE A 24 -3.62 -7.50 1.35
C ILE A 24 -3.18 -6.05 1.28
N LEU A 25 -3.02 -5.43 2.44
CA LEU A 25 -2.46 -4.08 2.53
C LEU A 25 -0.96 -4.22 2.69
N ALA A 26 -0.22 -3.72 1.70
CA ALA A 26 1.23 -3.84 1.64
C ALA A 26 1.90 -2.51 1.97
N VAL A 27 2.88 -2.55 2.87
CA VAL A 27 3.64 -1.36 3.28
C VAL A 27 5.09 -1.55 2.85
N HIS A 28 5.59 -0.61 2.04
CA HIS A 28 6.94 -0.70 1.51
C HIS A 28 8.00 -0.36 2.56
N GLY A 29 9.26 -0.69 2.24
CA GLY A 29 10.37 -0.40 3.12
C GLY A 29 10.94 1.00 2.95
N SER A 30 11.91 1.33 3.81
CA SER A 30 12.62 2.61 3.75
C SER A 30 13.30 2.78 2.40
N HIS A 31 13.28 3.99 1.85
CA HIS A 31 13.86 4.33 0.55
C HIS A 31 13.20 3.61 -0.64
N SER A 32 11.98 3.13 -0.46
CA SER A 32 11.24 2.43 -1.51
C SER A 32 9.94 3.18 -1.83
N SER A 33 8.93 2.47 -2.34
CA SER A 33 7.66 3.08 -2.72
C SER A 33 6.60 2.00 -2.88
N LYS A 34 5.39 2.42 -3.26
CA LYS A 34 4.27 1.49 -3.51
C LYS A 34 4.53 0.52 -4.67
N ILE A 35 5.59 0.76 -5.45
CA ILE A 35 5.99 -0.15 -6.54
C ILE A 35 7.22 -0.97 -6.17
N ASP A 36 7.50 -1.12 -4.89
CA ASP A 36 8.59 -1.97 -4.40
C ASP A 36 8.55 -3.35 -5.05
N ASP A 37 9.72 -3.87 -5.44
CA ASP A 37 9.80 -5.18 -6.11
C ASP A 37 9.17 -6.29 -5.28
N CYS A 38 9.36 -6.24 -3.96
CA CYS A 38 8.78 -7.21 -3.04
C CYS A 38 7.25 -7.18 -3.11
N ILE A 39 6.68 -5.99 -3.18
CA ILE A 39 5.22 -5.82 -3.30
C ILE A 39 4.74 -6.28 -4.68
N TRP A 40 5.52 -6.00 -5.72
CA TRP A 40 5.18 -6.44 -7.06
C TRP A 40 5.08 -7.96 -7.14
N VAL A 41 6.08 -8.66 -6.59
CA VAL A 41 6.09 -10.12 -6.57
C VAL A 41 4.92 -10.66 -5.77
N LEU A 42 4.65 -10.05 -4.61
CA LEU A 42 3.47 -10.41 -3.79
C LEU A 42 2.20 -10.25 -4.60
N ALA A 43 2.06 -9.12 -5.30
CA ALA A 43 0.85 -8.83 -6.07
C ALA A 43 0.65 -9.85 -7.20
N GLU A 44 1.73 -10.22 -7.90
CA GLU A 44 1.64 -11.22 -8.95
C GLU A 44 1.10 -12.54 -8.44
N GLU A 45 1.60 -12.99 -7.29
CA GLU A 45 1.18 -14.28 -6.73
C GLU A 45 -0.19 -14.20 -6.06
N ALA A 46 -0.44 -13.14 -5.31
CA ALA A 46 -1.70 -13.00 -4.57
C ALA A 46 -2.91 -12.81 -5.50
N THR A 47 -2.74 -12.04 -6.58
CA THR A 47 -3.85 -11.82 -7.51
C THR A 47 -4.25 -13.10 -8.24
N LYS A 48 -3.29 -14.00 -8.49
CA LYS A 48 -3.59 -15.31 -9.06
C LYS A 48 -4.46 -16.15 -8.13
N LYS A 49 -4.40 -15.87 -6.84
CA LYS A 49 -5.15 -16.61 -5.82
C LYS A 49 -6.41 -15.89 -5.38
N GLY A 50 -6.82 -14.87 -6.11
CA GLY A 50 -8.06 -14.16 -5.86
C GLY A 50 -8.00 -13.06 -4.82
N TYR A 51 -6.80 -12.60 -4.44
CA TYR A 51 -6.62 -11.46 -3.56
C TYR A 51 -6.47 -10.18 -4.36
N GLN A 52 -6.84 -9.07 -3.75
CA GLN A 52 -6.48 -7.75 -4.24
C GLN A 52 -5.36 -7.22 -3.34
N VAL A 53 -4.42 -6.48 -3.90
CA VAL A 53 -3.32 -5.91 -3.11
C VAL A 53 -3.40 -4.39 -3.19
N LEU A 54 -3.35 -3.74 -2.02
CA LEU A 54 -3.33 -2.28 -1.91
C LEU A 54 -1.97 -1.87 -1.39
N SER A 55 -1.30 -0.99 -2.12
CA SER A 55 -0.01 -0.45 -1.73
C SER A 55 -0.07 1.07 -1.79
N PHE A 56 0.68 1.76 -0.93
CA PHE A 56 0.65 3.22 -0.89
C PHE A 56 2.05 3.76 -0.57
N ASP A 57 2.27 5.02 -0.92
CA ASP A 57 3.53 5.71 -0.63
C ASP A 57 3.51 6.28 0.79
N LEU A 58 4.48 5.91 1.59
CA LEU A 58 4.70 6.52 2.91
C LEU A 58 5.12 7.98 2.72
N PRO A 59 4.99 8.83 3.74
CA PRO A 59 5.42 10.23 3.64
C PRO A 59 6.86 10.33 3.12
N ARG A 60 7.06 11.21 2.18
CA ARG A 60 8.37 11.53 1.55
C ARG A 60 8.97 10.40 0.73
N HIS A 61 8.15 9.39 0.39
CA HIS A 61 8.57 8.28 -0.46
C HIS A 61 7.77 8.26 -1.76
N GLY A 62 8.29 7.59 -2.77
CA GLY A 62 7.61 7.44 -4.04
C GLY A 62 7.27 8.76 -4.68
N GLU A 63 5.99 8.99 -4.98
CA GLU A 63 5.54 10.25 -5.59
C GLU A 63 5.57 11.41 -4.60
N ARG A 64 5.91 11.17 -3.34
CA ARG A 64 5.91 12.16 -2.28
C ARG A 64 7.31 12.62 -1.88
N VAL A 65 8.33 12.33 -2.70
CA VAL A 65 9.72 12.70 -2.37
C VAL A 65 9.92 14.21 -2.28
N TYR A 66 9.03 15.00 -2.87
CA TYR A 66 9.08 16.46 -2.80
C TYR A 66 8.70 17.01 -1.42
N GLU A 67 8.09 16.21 -0.58
CA GLU A 67 7.66 16.65 0.76
C GLU A 67 8.89 16.90 1.64
N GLU A 68 8.82 17.94 2.45
CA GLU A 68 9.93 18.34 3.31
C GLU A 68 9.93 17.61 4.64
N GLY A 69 11.12 17.50 5.22
CA GLY A 69 11.31 16.94 6.54
C GLY A 69 11.52 15.43 6.53
N PRO A 70 11.84 14.86 7.70
CA PRO A 70 12.02 13.41 7.82
C PRO A 70 10.69 12.68 7.84
N CYS A 71 10.73 11.40 7.46
CA CYS A 71 9.57 10.53 7.56
C CYS A 71 9.43 10.08 9.02
N MET A 72 8.46 10.65 9.73
CA MET A 72 8.25 10.37 11.15
C MET A 72 7.32 9.18 11.32
N VAL A 73 7.62 8.36 12.34
CA VAL A 73 6.81 7.18 12.65
C VAL A 73 5.36 7.57 12.93
N GLN A 74 5.14 8.67 13.63
CA GLN A 74 3.79 9.13 13.97
C GLN A 74 2.97 9.43 12.71
N GLU A 75 3.59 10.06 11.71
CA GLU A 75 2.90 10.34 10.45
C GLU A 75 2.56 9.05 9.73
N CYS A 76 3.49 8.09 9.73
CA CYS A 76 3.27 6.81 9.08
C CYS A 76 2.09 6.07 9.72
N VAL A 77 2.00 6.10 11.05
CA VAL A 77 0.90 5.45 11.76
C VAL A 77 -0.44 6.10 11.44
N ILE A 78 -0.48 7.44 11.44
CA ILE A 78 -1.72 8.17 11.13
C ILE A 78 -2.20 7.84 9.72
N GLU A 79 -1.27 7.84 8.76
CA GLU A 79 -1.64 7.57 7.37
C GLU A 79 -1.98 6.11 7.15
N LEU A 80 -1.29 5.20 7.82
CA LEU A 80 -1.64 3.78 7.77
C LEU A 80 -3.08 3.56 8.24
N ARG A 81 -3.51 4.26 9.28
CA ARG A 81 -4.90 4.17 9.75
C ARG A 81 -5.88 4.63 8.69
N LYS A 82 -5.58 5.71 7.98
CA LYS A 82 -6.43 6.20 6.89
C LYS A 82 -6.54 5.17 5.77
N VAL A 83 -5.40 4.59 5.39
CA VAL A 83 -5.36 3.59 4.33
C VAL A 83 -6.09 2.33 4.78
N LEU A 84 -5.93 1.93 6.03
CA LEU A 84 -6.63 0.76 6.57
C LEU A 84 -8.15 0.95 6.57
N GLN A 85 -8.63 2.14 6.93
CA GLN A 85 -10.06 2.44 6.87
C GLN A 85 -10.58 2.34 5.44
N TYR A 86 -9.81 2.86 4.48
CA TYR A 86 -10.17 2.73 3.08
C TYR A 86 -10.23 1.27 2.66
N ALA A 87 -9.24 0.48 3.05
CA ALA A 87 -9.20 -0.95 2.74
C ALA A 87 -10.43 -1.68 3.30
N LYS A 88 -10.85 -1.32 4.51
CA LYS A 88 -12.04 -1.92 5.13
C LYS A 88 -13.31 -1.61 4.37
N SER A 89 -13.33 -0.50 3.62
CA SER A 89 -14.48 -0.17 2.77
C SER A 89 -14.49 -0.99 1.49
N LEU A 90 -13.37 -1.59 1.11
CA LEU A 90 -13.23 -2.35 -0.12
C LEU A 90 -13.43 -3.85 0.07
N ALA A 91 -13.02 -4.40 1.21
CA ALA A 91 -12.97 -5.84 1.39
C ALA A 91 -13.32 -6.24 2.82
N LYS A 92 -13.79 -7.48 2.98
CA LYS A 92 -14.17 -8.02 4.28
C LYS A 92 -12.98 -8.57 5.05
N GLN A 93 -12.01 -9.14 4.35
CA GLN A 93 -10.81 -9.71 4.97
C GLN A 93 -9.60 -8.90 4.56
N ILE A 94 -8.90 -8.36 5.54
CA ILE A 94 -7.71 -7.55 5.33
C ILE A 94 -6.53 -8.20 6.03
N SER A 95 -5.47 -8.45 5.25
CA SER A 95 -4.20 -8.92 5.77
C SER A 95 -3.15 -7.84 5.58
N LEU A 96 -2.15 -7.80 6.45
CA LEU A 96 -1.08 -6.83 6.35
C LEU A 96 0.20 -7.51 5.89
N PHE A 97 0.96 -6.83 5.06
CA PHE A 97 2.25 -7.28 4.58
C PHE A 97 3.23 -6.12 4.64
N GLY A 98 4.36 -6.31 5.30
CA GLY A 98 5.40 -5.30 5.39
C GLY A 98 6.69 -5.77 4.77
N CYS A 99 7.36 -4.89 4.04
CA CYS A 99 8.67 -5.15 3.44
C CYS A 99 9.73 -4.41 4.24
N SER A 100 10.77 -5.12 4.68
CA SER A 100 11.92 -4.51 5.32
C SER A 100 11.48 -3.58 6.46
N MET A 101 11.75 -2.28 6.35
CA MET A 101 11.40 -1.30 7.38
C MET A 101 9.89 -1.11 7.56
N GLY A 102 9.10 -1.50 6.56
CA GLY A 102 7.64 -1.49 6.66
C GLY A 102 7.11 -2.59 7.55
N ALA A 103 7.92 -3.58 7.79
CA ALA A 103 7.58 -4.64 8.72
C ALA A 103 7.78 -4.16 10.18
#